data_53402259edb87fa0fc347ab7261b031d
#
_entry.id   53402259edb87fa0fc347ab7261b031d
#
_cell.length_a   1.000
_cell.length_b   1.000
_cell.length_c   1.000
_cell.angle_alpha   90.00
_cell.angle_beta   90.00
_cell.angle_gamma   90.00
#
_symmetry.space_group_name_H-M   'P 1'
#
loop_
_entity.id
_entity.type
_entity.pdbx_description
1 polymer ?
#
loop_
_entity_poly.entity_id
_entity_poly.type
_entity_poly.pdbx_seq_one_letter_code
_entity_poly.pdbx_strand_id
1 'polypeptide(L)'
;MKLIQSRDSIKSFISFSSMSALLSLERVSKRFGFRSILENICFSLDAGEFVMLIGNNGAGKTTLLHIVSSLMKPTRGTISFRGRNRKEHLQEWLHIIGSLSHENRLYGDLSSIDNLRLFGTLYGVNELNIKIDNILEQIDLTHVARLPVRNFSSGMTKRLMIGRLMLYQPKILILDEPYTGLDQHSFHWFQDYLQKFHQQGGTVLMVTHQLELGLELATRVLVLHQQGIQHDISATGLSVNQCNAWLEE
;
A
#
# COMPACT_ATOMS: atom_id res chain seq x y z
N MET A 1 6.72 53.89 2.31
CA MET A 1 5.30 53.53 2.23
C MET A 1 5.14 52.40 1.20
N LYS A 2 4.54 51.28 1.50
CA LYS A 2 4.34 50.02 0.76
C LYS A 2 5.47 48.98 0.86
N LEU A 3 5.32 48.11 1.83
CA LEU A 3 5.80 46.72 1.83
C LEU A 3 5.09 45.97 3.00
N ILE A 4 3.79 45.68 2.85
CA ILE A 4 3.05 44.72 3.66
C ILE A 4 1.93 44.18 2.76
N GLN A 5 2.20 43.11 2.04
CA GLN A 5 1.19 42.22 1.47
C GLN A 5 1.88 40.94 0.95
N SER A 6 2.06 39.94 1.79
CA SER A 6 2.23 38.54 1.36
C SER A 6 2.31 37.58 2.57
N ARG A 7 1.38 37.70 3.51
CA ARG A 7 1.29 36.74 4.64
C ARG A 7 -0.04 35.98 4.74
N ASP A 8 -0.97 36.23 3.84
CA ASP A 8 -2.33 35.63 3.92
C ASP A 8 -2.58 34.44 3.01
N SER A 9 -1.61 34.04 2.16
CA SER A 9 -1.76 32.89 1.25
C SER A 9 -1.40 31.54 1.87
N ILE A 10 -0.95 31.49 3.12
CA ILE A 10 -0.53 30.21 3.77
C ILE A 10 -1.63 29.69 4.74
N LYS A 11 -2.69 30.44 4.97
CA LYS A 11 -3.74 30.05 5.94
C LYS A 11 -4.93 29.27 5.38
N SER A 12 -5.00 29.00 4.08
CA SER A 12 -6.14 28.28 3.46
C SER A 12 -5.93 26.77 3.26
N PHE A 13 -4.84 26.18 3.73
CA PHE A 13 -4.53 24.76 3.56
C PHE A 13 -4.78 23.86 4.80
N ILE A 14 -5.38 24.38 5.86
CA ILE A 14 -5.64 23.59 7.05
C ILE A 14 -7.14 23.61 7.36
N SER A 15 -7.91 22.88 6.56
CA SER A 15 -9.27 22.43 6.96
C SER A 15 -9.85 21.46 5.93
N PHE A 16 -9.25 20.29 5.74
CA PHE A 16 -9.92 19.13 5.16
C PHE A 16 -9.67 17.92 6.05
N SER A 17 -10.15 17.99 7.27
CA SER A 17 -10.55 16.78 7.98
C SER A 17 -11.93 16.41 7.40
N SER A 18 -11.95 15.71 6.25
CA SER A 18 -13.20 15.15 5.79
C SER A 18 -13.60 14.08 6.81
N MET A 19 -14.79 14.22 7.39
CA MET A 19 -15.39 13.21 8.29
C MET A 19 -15.60 11.86 7.60
N SER A 20 -15.12 11.67 6.37
CA SER A 20 -15.28 10.48 5.51
C SER A 20 -13.97 9.74 5.22
N ALA A 21 -12.81 10.27 5.58
CA ALA A 21 -11.53 9.62 5.27
C ALA A 21 -11.44 8.22 5.89
N LEU A 22 -11.13 7.22 5.05
CA LEU A 22 -10.91 5.84 5.49
C LEU A 22 -9.64 5.76 6.33
N LEU A 23 -8.59 6.47 5.91
CA LEU A 23 -7.29 6.56 6.54
C LEU A 23 -6.82 8.02 6.55
N SER A 24 -6.27 8.52 7.63
CA SER A 24 -5.61 9.83 7.66
C SER A 24 -4.30 9.79 8.43
N LEU A 25 -3.32 10.53 7.92
CA LEU A 25 -2.03 10.79 8.53
C LEU A 25 -1.95 12.28 8.90
N GLU A 26 -1.59 12.57 10.16
CA GLU A 26 -1.45 13.92 10.66
C GLU A 26 -0.05 14.13 11.21
N ARG A 27 0.74 14.96 10.52
CA ARG A 27 2.11 15.34 10.89
C ARG A 27 3.00 14.13 11.21
N VAL A 28 2.85 13.06 10.44
CA VAL A 28 3.62 11.83 10.63
C VAL A 28 5.07 12.09 10.24
N SER A 29 5.98 11.78 11.18
CA SER A 29 7.42 11.91 10.94
C SER A 29 8.14 10.63 11.36
N LYS A 30 9.24 10.32 10.67
CA LYS A 30 10.09 9.16 10.98
C LYS A 30 11.55 9.51 10.93
N ARG A 31 12.26 9.15 12.01
CA ARG A 31 13.70 9.29 12.14
C ARG A 31 14.34 7.95 12.51
N PHE A 32 15.54 7.71 11.99
CA PHE A 32 16.43 6.62 12.40
C PHE A 32 17.70 7.25 12.95
N GLY A 33 17.87 7.18 14.26
CA GLY A 33 18.91 7.93 14.94
C GLY A 33 18.78 9.45 14.65
N PHE A 34 19.81 10.03 14.08
CA PHE A 34 19.84 11.46 13.70
C PHE A 34 19.29 11.74 12.29
N ARG A 35 19.10 10.70 11.47
CA ARG A 35 18.63 10.86 10.09
C ARG A 35 17.10 10.93 10.05
N SER A 36 16.56 12.04 9.56
CA SER A 36 15.14 12.17 9.21
C SER A 36 14.89 11.51 7.86
N ILE A 37 13.82 10.73 7.76
CA ILE A 37 13.37 10.08 6.51
C ILE A 37 12.05 10.67 6.05
N LEU A 38 11.14 10.96 6.99
CA LEU A 38 9.84 11.56 6.72
C LEU A 38 9.62 12.69 7.72
N GLU A 39 9.13 13.83 7.22
CA GLU A 39 8.82 15.00 8.05
C GLU A 39 7.43 15.54 7.74
N ASN A 40 6.61 15.66 8.79
CA ASN A 40 5.29 16.28 8.74
C ASN A 40 4.37 15.78 7.62
N ILE A 41 4.41 14.47 7.32
CA ILE A 41 3.54 13.86 6.32
C ILE A 41 2.08 14.01 6.74
N CYS A 42 1.30 14.65 5.87
CA CYS A 42 -0.13 14.81 6.01
C CYS A 42 -0.80 14.41 4.71
N PHE A 43 -1.66 13.41 4.72
CA PHE A 43 -2.60 13.07 3.65
C PHE A 43 -3.71 12.17 4.19
N SER A 44 -4.77 12.02 3.42
CA SER A 44 -5.84 11.07 3.69
C SER A 44 -6.06 10.14 2.50
N LEU A 45 -6.65 8.98 2.75
CA LEU A 45 -7.18 8.08 1.73
C LEU A 45 -8.69 7.95 1.97
N ASP A 46 -9.47 8.21 0.95
CA ASP A 46 -10.90 7.96 0.97
C ASP A 46 -11.21 6.51 0.55
N ALA A 47 -12.37 6.01 0.93
CA ALA A 47 -12.79 4.67 0.54
C ALA A 47 -12.95 4.59 -1.00
N GLY A 48 -12.39 3.54 -1.60
CA GLY A 48 -12.44 3.33 -3.04
C GLY A 48 -11.42 4.15 -3.84
N GLU A 49 -10.49 4.89 -3.22
CA GLU A 49 -9.40 5.54 -3.95
C GLU A 49 -8.31 4.54 -4.37
N PHE A 50 -7.75 4.76 -5.55
CA PHE A 50 -6.49 4.14 -5.97
C PHE A 50 -5.42 5.22 -6.03
N VAL A 51 -4.53 5.24 -5.03
CA VAL A 51 -3.51 6.27 -4.89
C VAL A 51 -2.15 5.71 -5.26
N MET A 52 -1.49 6.34 -6.23
CA MET A 52 -0.12 6.05 -6.59
C MET A 52 0.83 7.00 -5.84
N LEU A 53 1.80 6.44 -5.12
CA LEU A 53 2.86 7.18 -4.44
C LEU A 53 4.16 7.09 -5.25
N ILE A 54 4.62 8.20 -5.77
CA ILE A 54 5.87 8.31 -6.49
C ILE A 54 6.91 9.14 -5.72
N GLY A 55 8.16 9.02 -6.11
CA GLY A 55 9.28 9.74 -5.50
C GLY A 55 10.61 9.06 -5.81
N ASN A 56 11.70 9.76 -5.65
CA ASN A 56 13.05 9.25 -5.91
C ASN A 56 13.43 8.06 -5.03
N ASN A 57 14.43 7.29 -5.44
CA ASN A 57 14.99 6.22 -4.61
C ASN A 57 15.54 6.83 -3.32
N GLY A 58 15.18 6.23 -2.19
CA GLY A 58 15.55 6.76 -0.87
C GLY A 58 14.69 7.90 -0.34
N ALA A 59 13.66 8.37 -1.06
CA ALA A 59 12.74 9.41 -0.60
C ALA A 59 11.92 9.01 0.65
N GLY A 60 11.84 7.72 0.97
CA GLY A 60 11.11 7.24 2.15
C GLY A 60 9.79 6.53 1.83
N LYS A 61 9.50 6.21 0.55
CA LYS A 61 8.25 5.55 0.12
C LYS A 61 7.97 4.26 0.90
N THR A 62 8.89 3.30 0.88
CA THR A 62 8.77 2.04 1.65
C THR A 62 8.60 2.29 3.15
N THR A 63 9.31 3.28 3.71
CA THR A 63 9.15 3.68 5.12
C THR A 63 7.73 4.17 5.39
N LEU A 64 7.18 4.99 4.51
CA LEU A 64 5.80 5.47 4.61
C LEU A 64 4.80 4.32 4.52
N LEU A 65 4.95 3.41 3.55
CA LEU A 65 4.11 2.22 3.42
C LEU A 65 4.18 1.32 4.66
N HIS A 66 5.37 1.11 5.24
CA HIS A 66 5.55 0.35 6.49
C HIS A 66 4.84 1.03 7.68
N ILE A 67 4.85 2.35 7.75
CA ILE A 67 4.14 3.08 8.78
C ILE A 67 2.62 2.94 8.61
N VAL A 68 2.12 3.11 7.39
CA VAL A 68 0.69 2.96 7.05
C VAL A 68 0.23 1.53 7.34
N SER A 69 0.97 0.51 6.95
CA SER A 69 0.65 -0.90 7.19
C SER A 69 0.87 -1.37 8.63
N SER A 70 1.25 -0.48 9.56
CA SER A 70 1.56 -0.79 10.97
C SER A 70 2.78 -1.67 11.21
N LEU A 71 3.62 -1.88 10.20
CA LEU A 71 4.87 -2.61 10.32
C LEU A 71 5.95 -1.80 11.01
N MET A 72 5.78 -0.48 11.02
CA MET A 72 6.69 0.46 11.65
C MET A 72 5.91 1.54 12.40
N LYS A 73 6.41 1.92 13.59
CA LYS A 73 5.84 3.04 14.34
C LYS A 73 6.43 4.36 13.83
N PRO A 74 5.62 5.41 13.64
CA PRO A 74 6.15 6.75 13.41
C PRO A 74 6.89 7.25 14.67
N THR A 75 7.83 8.19 14.48
CA THR A 75 8.50 8.88 15.58
C THR A 75 7.59 9.95 16.18
N ARG A 76 6.82 10.65 15.33
CA ARG A 76 5.83 11.65 15.72
C ARG A 76 4.61 11.57 14.80
N GLY A 77 3.53 12.23 15.20
CA GLY A 77 2.28 12.30 14.46
C GLY A 77 1.32 11.16 14.76
N THR A 78 0.15 11.23 14.17
CA THR A 78 -0.95 10.30 14.39
C THR A 78 -1.44 9.70 13.08
N ILE A 79 -1.96 8.48 13.18
CA ILE A 79 -2.63 7.80 12.08
C ILE A 79 -3.99 7.39 12.62
N SER A 80 -5.03 7.71 11.87
CA SER A 80 -6.39 7.34 12.22
C SER A 80 -7.07 6.58 11.09
N PHE A 81 -7.99 5.72 11.46
CA PHE A 81 -8.88 4.98 10.58
C PHE A 81 -10.32 5.36 10.92
N ARG A 82 -11.05 5.89 9.92
CA ARG A 82 -12.42 6.40 10.13
C ARG A 82 -12.52 7.31 11.36
N GLY A 83 -11.55 8.22 11.52
CA GLY A 83 -11.47 9.14 12.65
C GLY A 83 -11.04 8.52 14.00
N ARG A 84 -10.81 7.20 14.06
CA ARG A 84 -10.37 6.51 15.28
C ARG A 84 -8.85 6.35 15.28
N ASN A 85 -8.21 6.65 16.40
CA ASN A 85 -6.76 6.53 16.53
C ASN A 85 -6.33 5.06 16.36
N ARG A 86 -5.38 4.82 15.44
CA ARG A 86 -4.85 3.48 15.15
C ARG A 86 -4.32 2.76 16.40
N LYS A 87 -3.70 3.47 17.34
CA LYS A 87 -3.11 2.83 18.53
C LYS A 87 -4.16 2.16 19.41
N GLU A 88 -5.36 2.70 19.46
CA GLU A 88 -6.48 2.19 20.27
C GLU A 88 -7.23 1.05 19.58
N HIS A 89 -7.17 0.98 18.24
CA HIS A 89 -7.91 0.03 17.42
C HIS A 89 -7.00 -0.82 16.50
N LEU A 90 -5.81 -1.17 16.99
CA LEU A 90 -4.79 -1.84 16.16
C LEU A 90 -5.27 -3.16 15.57
N GLN A 91 -6.02 -3.96 16.31
CA GLN A 91 -6.52 -5.25 15.82
C GLN A 91 -7.51 -5.07 14.66
N GLU A 92 -8.48 -4.16 14.80
CA GLU A 92 -9.41 -3.83 13.71
C GLU A 92 -8.66 -3.37 12.47
N TRP A 93 -7.62 -2.54 12.67
CA TRP A 93 -6.76 -2.05 11.61
C TRP A 93 -6.05 -3.17 10.85
N LEU A 94 -5.44 -4.11 11.56
CA LEU A 94 -4.71 -5.22 10.95
C LEU A 94 -5.60 -6.15 10.14
N HIS A 95 -6.89 -6.26 10.49
CA HIS A 95 -7.85 -7.08 9.74
C HIS A 95 -8.30 -6.47 8.41
N ILE A 96 -8.19 -5.15 8.27
CA ILE A 96 -8.67 -4.44 7.07
C ILE A 96 -7.55 -4.07 6.11
N ILE A 97 -6.28 -4.12 6.55
CA ILE A 97 -5.12 -3.82 5.71
C ILE A 97 -4.47 -5.09 5.20
N GLY A 98 -4.28 -5.14 3.89
CA GLY A 98 -3.40 -6.08 3.22
C GLY A 98 -2.12 -5.39 2.76
N SER A 99 -0.96 -5.96 3.06
CA SER A 99 0.31 -5.40 2.60
C SER A 99 1.11 -6.39 1.79
N LEU A 100 1.65 -5.92 0.67
CA LEU A 100 2.60 -6.61 -0.18
C LEU A 100 3.86 -5.76 -0.28
N SER A 101 4.99 -6.29 0.18
CA SER A 101 6.28 -5.63 0.16
C SER A 101 7.35 -6.57 -0.38
N HIS A 102 8.58 -6.07 -0.54
CA HIS A 102 9.72 -6.93 -0.90
C HIS A 102 10.05 -7.97 0.18
N GLU A 103 9.70 -7.72 1.44
CA GLU A 103 9.89 -8.69 2.51
C GLU A 103 8.91 -9.85 2.36
N ASN A 104 9.47 -11.04 2.15
CA ASN A 104 8.70 -12.27 2.18
C ASN A 104 8.28 -12.57 3.64
N ARG A 105 6.99 -12.44 3.92
CA ARG A 105 6.40 -12.72 5.25
C ARG A 105 5.70 -14.07 5.29
N LEU A 106 6.20 -15.02 4.52
CA LEU A 106 5.77 -16.39 4.53
C LEU A 106 6.73 -17.22 5.40
N TYR A 107 6.23 -18.28 5.96
CA TYR A 107 7.04 -19.23 6.71
C TYR A 107 7.69 -20.22 5.74
N GLY A 108 9.00 -20.12 5.55
CA GLY A 108 9.73 -20.89 4.54
C GLY A 108 9.68 -22.40 4.74
N ASP A 109 9.59 -22.85 5.99
CA ASP A 109 9.53 -24.29 6.34
C ASP A 109 8.12 -24.89 6.21
N LEU A 110 7.10 -24.05 6.12
CA LEU A 110 5.73 -24.48 5.88
C LEU A 110 5.44 -24.58 4.38
N SER A 111 4.51 -25.49 4.03
CA SER A 111 3.96 -25.56 2.67
C SER A 111 3.09 -24.34 2.35
N SER A 112 2.71 -24.14 1.07
CA SER A 112 1.77 -23.08 0.70
C SER A 112 0.40 -23.29 1.35
N ILE A 113 -0.09 -24.52 1.44
CA ILE A 113 -1.33 -24.85 2.15
C ILE A 113 -1.23 -24.44 3.62
N ASP A 114 -0.13 -24.80 4.29
CA ASP A 114 0.02 -24.53 5.71
C ASP A 114 0.23 -23.05 6.00
N ASN A 115 0.94 -22.32 5.11
CA ASN A 115 1.00 -20.87 5.18
C ASN A 115 -0.40 -20.24 5.07
N LEU A 116 -1.16 -20.60 4.04
CA LEU A 116 -2.53 -20.07 3.87
C LEU A 116 -3.43 -20.46 5.04
N ARG A 117 -3.34 -21.71 5.54
CA ARG A 117 -4.11 -22.18 6.70
C ARG A 117 -3.77 -21.37 7.95
N LEU A 118 -2.50 -21.13 8.22
CA LEU A 118 -2.05 -20.33 9.36
C LEU A 118 -2.65 -18.92 9.31
N PHE A 119 -2.47 -18.22 8.18
CA PHE A 119 -3.01 -16.87 8.04
C PHE A 119 -4.53 -16.84 8.05
N GLY A 120 -5.18 -17.76 7.36
CA GLY A 120 -6.65 -17.85 7.36
C GLY A 120 -7.24 -18.09 8.75
N THR A 121 -6.57 -18.90 9.58
CA THR A 121 -6.96 -19.09 10.98
C THR A 121 -6.77 -17.82 11.80
N LEU A 122 -5.64 -17.12 11.65
CA LEU A 122 -5.35 -15.86 12.34
C LEU A 122 -6.36 -14.75 11.98
N TYR A 123 -6.83 -14.72 10.73
CA TYR A 123 -7.83 -13.76 10.27
C TYR A 123 -9.30 -14.24 10.42
N GLY A 124 -9.52 -15.42 10.99
CA GLY A 124 -10.87 -15.95 11.21
C GLY A 124 -11.66 -16.26 9.93
N VAL A 125 -10.96 -16.70 8.88
CA VAL A 125 -11.58 -16.96 7.57
C VAL A 125 -12.49 -18.18 7.64
N ASN A 126 -13.76 -18.00 7.30
CA ASN A 126 -14.75 -19.10 7.20
C ASN A 126 -14.48 -19.95 5.95
N GLU A 127 -14.89 -21.24 6.01
CA GLU A 127 -14.75 -22.20 4.90
C GLU A 127 -13.31 -22.31 4.37
N LEU A 128 -12.36 -22.26 5.30
CA LEU A 128 -10.94 -22.04 5.04
C LEU A 128 -10.35 -23.02 4.02
N ASN A 129 -10.64 -24.32 4.13
CA ASN A 129 -10.07 -25.32 3.21
C ASN A 129 -10.55 -25.11 1.77
N ILE A 130 -11.84 -24.84 1.56
CA ILE A 130 -12.41 -24.58 0.23
C ILE A 130 -11.75 -23.33 -0.39
N LYS A 131 -11.60 -22.27 0.42
CA LYS A 131 -10.95 -21.04 -0.06
C LYS A 131 -9.47 -21.25 -0.38
N ILE A 132 -8.76 -22.05 0.40
CA ILE A 132 -7.34 -22.38 0.13
C ILE A 132 -7.23 -23.09 -1.21
N ASP A 133 -8.04 -24.10 -1.48
CA ASP A 133 -7.99 -24.87 -2.73
C ASP A 133 -8.26 -23.95 -3.93
N ASN A 134 -9.31 -23.13 -3.86
CA ASN A 134 -9.65 -22.16 -4.90
C ASN A 134 -8.53 -21.11 -5.13
N ILE A 135 -7.89 -20.65 -4.06
CA ILE A 135 -6.79 -19.69 -4.17
C ILE A 135 -5.57 -20.34 -4.80
N LEU A 136 -5.20 -21.55 -4.38
CA LEU A 136 -4.05 -22.26 -4.96
C LEU A 136 -4.22 -22.52 -6.46
N GLU A 137 -5.45 -22.80 -6.91
CA GLU A 137 -5.77 -22.90 -8.32
C GLU A 137 -5.59 -21.55 -9.04
N GLN A 138 -6.16 -20.46 -8.48
CA GLN A 138 -6.09 -19.13 -9.08
C GLN A 138 -4.66 -18.61 -9.21
N ILE A 139 -3.79 -18.89 -8.22
CA ILE A 139 -2.39 -18.47 -8.24
C ILE A 139 -1.46 -19.50 -8.91
N ASP A 140 -2.01 -20.55 -9.51
CA ASP A 140 -1.27 -21.63 -10.20
C ASP A 140 -0.17 -22.26 -9.33
N LEU A 141 -0.51 -22.62 -8.08
CA LEU A 141 0.39 -23.30 -7.14
C LEU A 141 -0.14 -24.64 -6.63
N THR A 142 -1.21 -25.17 -7.20
CA THR A 142 -1.82 -26.45 -6.79
C THR A 142 -0.82 -27.61 -6.92
N HIS A 143 0.00 -27.63 -7.99
CA HIS A 143 0.97 -28.68 -8.27
C HIS A 143 2.14 -28.75 -7.27
N VAL A 144 2.40 -27.65 -6.55
CA VAL A 144 3.46 -27.53 -5.52
C VAL A 144 2.91 -27.22 -4.13
N ALA A 145 1.61 -27.36 -3.94
CA ALA A 145 0.89 -26.91 -2.76
C ALA A 145 1.43 -27.47 -1.43
N ARG A 146 2.04 -28.66 -1.46
CA ARG A 146 2.62 -29.35 -0.29
C ARG A 146 4.12 -29.16 -0.12
N LEU A 147 4.80 -28.49 -1.07
CA LEU A 147 6.24 -28.23 -0.96
C LEU A 147 6.50 -27.06 -0.01
N PRO A 148 7.58 -27.12 0.78
CA PRO A 148 8.02 -25.99 1.61
C PRO A 148 8.31 -24.76 0.77
N VAL A 149 7.84 -23.58 1.25
CA VAL A 149 7.95 -22.31 0.53
C VAL A 149 9.42 -21.89 0.28
N ARG A 150 10.36 -22.34 1.11
CA ARG A 150 11.80 -22.12 0.89
C ARG A 150 12.31 -22.67 -0.45
N ASN A 151 11.60 -23.63 -1.04
CA ASN A 151 11.95 -24.23 -2.34
C ASN A 151 11.29 -23.49 -3.53
N PHE A 152 10.53 -22.41 -3.26
CA PHE A 152 9.83 -21.66 -4.28
C PHE A 152 10.75 -20.69 -5.01
N SER A 153 10.47 -20.47 -6.29
CA SER A 153 11.04 -19.33 -7.01
C SER A 153 10.50 -18.01 -6.46
N SER A 154 11.15 -16.89 -6.79
CA SER A 154 10.67 -15.56 -6.42
C SER A 154 9.24 -15.29 -6.90
N GLY A 155 8.92 -15.70 -8.14
CA GLY A 155 7.58 -15.58 -8.71
C GLY A 155 6.54 -16.42 -7.96
N MET A 156 6.84 -17.69 -7.65
CA MET A 156 5.95 -18.55 -6.86
C MET A 156 5.70 -17.97 -5.46
N THR A 157 6.75 -17.47 -4.83
CA THR A 157 6.66 -16.80 -3.52
C THR A 157 5.76 -15.58 -3.59
N LYS A 158 5.93 -14.74 -4.63
CA LYS A 158 5.10 -13.55 -4.84
C LYS A 158 3.64 -13.92 -5.08
N ARG A 159 3.36 -14.92 -5.92
CA ARG A 159 2.00 -15.44 -6.15
C ARG A 159 1.35 -15.92 -4.84
N LEU A 160 2.08 -16.63 -4.00
CA LEU A 160 1.57 -17.07 -2.69
C LEU A 160 1.30 -15.90 -1.74
N MET A 161 2.15 -14.84 -1.76
CA MET A 161 1.90 -13.61 -0.99
C MET A 161 0.61 -12.92 -1.44
N ILE A 162 0.33 -12.88 -2.73
CA ILE A 162 -0.92 -12.35 -3.28
C ILE A 162 -2.10 -13.24 -2.88
N GLY A 163 -1.96 -14.58 -3.01
CA GLY A 163 -2.98 -15.53 -2.56
C GLY A 163 -3.35 -15.36 -1.09
N ARG A 164 -2.38 -15.04 -0.23
CA ARG A 164 -2.64 -14.70 1.16
C ARG A 164 -3.53 -13.44 1.28
N LEU A 165 -3.31 -12.39 0.48
CA LEU A 165 -4.17 -11.20 0.49
C LEU A 165 -5.60 -11.55 0.05
N MET A 166 -5.75 -12.37 -0.97
CA MET A 166 -7.06 -12.83 -1.45
C MET A 166 -7.82 -13.60 -0.38
N LEU A 167 -7.12 -14.32 0.50
CA LEU A 167 -7.71 -15.20 1.50
C LEU A 167 -8.56 -14.44 2.52
N TYR A 168 -8.07 -13.32 3.05
CA TYR A 168 -8.75 -12.55 4.09
C TYR A 168 -9.42 -11.27 3.60
N GLN A 169 -9.33 -10.98 2.29
CA GLN A 169 -10.06 -9.91 1.61
C GLN A 169 -9.97 -8.55 2.33
N PRO A 170 -8.80 -7.94 2.43
CA PRO A 170 -8.62 -6.66 3.09
C PRO A 170 -9.45 -5.57 2.39
N LYS A 171 -9.72 -4.47 3.09
CA LYS A 171 -10.39 -3.29 2.49
C LYS A 171 -9.40 -2.30 1.90
N ILE A 172 -8.17 -2.33 2.37
CA ILE A 172 -7.07 -1.46 1.93
C ILE A 172 -5.89 -2.33 1.54
N LEU A 173 -5.36 -2.13 0.34
CA LEU A 173 -4.11 -2.73 -0.12
C LEU A 173 -2.99 -1.69 -0.08
N ILE A 174 -1.89 -2.05 0.59
CA ILE A 174 -0.65 -1.27 0.64
C ILE A 174 0.41 -2.06 -0.12
N LEU A 175 0.80 -1.55 -1.29
CA LEU A 175 1.58 -2.29 -2.27
C LEU A 175 2.92 -1.58 -2.54
N ASP A 176 4.03 -2.27 -2.28
CA ASP A 176 5.38 -1.78 -2.56
C ASP A 176 5.99 -2.61 -3.70
N GLU A 177 6.09 -2.01 -4.89
CA GLU A 177 6.57 -2.63 -6.12
C GLU A 177 5.91 -4.01 -6.39
N PRO A 178 4.57 -4.04 -6.50
CA PRO A 178 3.85 -5.31 -6.52
C PRO A 178 4.14 -6.18 -7.75
N TYR A 179 4.53 -5.58 -8.86
CA TYR A 179 4.78 -6.28 -10.13
C TYR A 179 6.19 -6.88 -10.23
N THR A 180 7.13 -6.43 -9.40
CA THR A 180 8.52 -6.90 -9.44
C THR A 180 8.60 -8.40 -9.17
N GLY A 181 9.27 -9.14 -10.08
CA GLY A 181 9.49 -10.58 -9.97
C GLY A 181 8.31 -11.46 -10.42
N LEU A 182 7.25 -10.87 -10.99
CA LEU A 182 6.19 -11.62 -11.66
C LEU A 182 6.58 -11.90 -13.13
N ASP A 183 6.25 -13.10 -13.61
CA ASP A 183 6.23 -13.41 -15.03
C ASP A 183 5.01 -12.74 -15.71
N GLN A 184 5.00 -12.73 -17.04
CA GLN A 184 3.97 -12.04 -17.82
C GLN A 184 2.54 -12.53 -17.49
N HIS A 185 2.35 -13.84 -17.29
CA HIS A 185 1.05 -14.40 -16.94
C HIS A 185 0.58 -13.93 -15.56
N SER A 186 1.44 -14.06 -14.55
CA SER A 186 1.16 -13.60 -13.18
C SER A 186 0.95 -12.09 -13.09
N PHE A 187 1.66 -11.32 -13.93
CA PHE A 187 1.49 -9.89 -14.04
C PHE A 187 0.07 -9.52 -14.48
N HIS A 188 -0.41 -10.04 -15.62
CA HIS A 188 -1.77 -9.75 -16.12
C HIS A 188 -2.84 -10.20 -15.13
N TRP A 189 -2.70 -11.40 -14.60
CA TRP A 189 -3.63 -11.91 -13.59
C TRP A 189 -3.71 -10.99 -12.35
N PHE A 190 -2.56 -10.50 -11.87
CA PHE A 190 -2.54 -9.60 -10.70
C PHE A 190 -3.11 -8.21 -11.04
N GLN A 191 -2.86 -7.70 -12.24
CA GLN A 191 -3.47 -6.46 -12.72
C GLN A 191 -5.00 -6.56 -12.74
N ASP A 192 -5.54 -7.68 -13.29
CA ASP A 192 -6.99 -7.96 -13.27
C ASP A 192 -7.54 -8.05 -11.84
N TYR A 193 -6.78 -8.66 -10.93
CA TYR A 193 -7.16 -8.73 -9.52
C TYR A 193 -7.25 -7.32 -8.90
N LEU A 194 -6.26 -6.46 -9.12
CA LEU A 194 -6.27 -5.09 -8.59
C LEU A 194 -7.40 -4.26 -9.17
N GLN A 195 -7.65 -4.39 -10.47
CA GLN A 195 -8.75 -3.70 -11.12
C GLN A 195 -10.11 -4.14 -10.54
N LYS A 196 -10.35 -5.43 -10.39
CA LYS A 196 -11.56 -5.96 -9.78
C LYS A 196 -11.70 -5.51 -8.32
N PHE A 197 -10.61 -5.56 -7.55
CA PHE A 197 -10.58 -5.12 -6.17
C PHE A 197 -11.01 -3.64 -6.05
N HIS A 198 -10.44 -2.78 -6.90
CA HIS A 198 -10.78 -1.36 -6.92
C HIS A 198 -12.23 -1.10 -7.37
N GLN A 199 -12.71 -1.78 -8.44
CA GLN A 199 -14.10 -1.69 -8.91
C GLN A 199 -15.12 -2.11 -7.85
N GLN A 200 -14.75 -3.02 -6.94
CA GLN A 200 -15.57 -3.44 -5.79
C GLN A 200 -15.49 -2.47 -4.60
N GLY A 201 -14.87 -1.30 -4.76
CA GLY A 201 -14.73 -0.28 -3.72
C GLY A 201 -13.51 -0.48 -2.81
N GLY A 202 -12.58 -1.35 -3.18
CA GLY A 202 -11.31 -1.50 -2.48
C GLY A 202 -10.43 -0.27 -2.62
N THR A 203 -9.71 0.09 -1.55
CA THR A 203 -8.78 1.22 -1.52
C THR A 203 -7.36 0.72 -1.71
N VAL A 204 -6.57 1.41 -2.54
CA VAL A 204 -5.18 1.01 -2.83
C VAL A 204 -4.23 2.18 -2.61
N LEU A 205 -3.13 1.94 -1.91
CA LEU A 205 -1.95 2.80 -1.90
C LEU A 205 -0.78 2.01 -2.47
N MET A 206 -0.30 2.40 -3.64
CA MET A 206 0.71 1.66 -4.39
C MET A 206 1.92 2.52 -4.69
N VAL A 207 3.11 1.94 -4.47
CA VAL A 207 4.38 2.42 -5.02
C VAL A 207 4.75 1.54 -6.19
N THR A 208 5.08 2.14 -7.33
CA THR A 208 5.63 1.42 -8.48
C THR A 208 6.50 2.34 -9.33
N HIS A 209 7.55 1.75 -9.94
CA HIS A 209 8.36 2.42 -10.96
C HIS A 209 7.77 2.28 -12.37
N GLN A 210 6.74 1.46 -12.54
CA GLN A 210 6.00 1.28 -13.80
C GLN A 210 4.88 2.33 -13.86
N LEU A 211 5.26 3.58 -14.17
CA LEU A 211 4.36 4.74 -14.07
C LEU A 211 3.13 4.63 -14.97
N GLU A 212 3.30 4.10 -16.19
CA GLU A 212 2.20 3.88 -17.14
C GLU A 212 1.09 3.04 -16.47
N LEU A 213 1.47 1.88 -15.94
CA LEU A 213 0.54 0.95 -15.31
C LEU A 213 -0.08 1.51 -14.03
N GLY A 214 0.73 2.24 -13.26
CA GLY A 214 0.23 2.90 -12.07
C GLY A 214 -0.84 3.94 -12.40
N LEU A 215 -0.61 4.76 -13.42
CA LEU A 215 -1.54 5.80 -13.85
C LEU A 215 -2.85 5.27 -14.46
N GLU A 216 -2.81 4.11 -15.12
CA GLU A 216 -4.03 3.46 -15.66
C GLU A 216 -5.07 3.17 -14.57
N LEU A 217 -4.62 2.83 -13.37
CA LEU A 217 -5.50 2.47 -12.25
C LEU A 217 -5.67 3.61 -11.25
N ALA A 218 -4.73 4.56 -11.20
CA ALA A 218 -4.72 5.60 -10.18
C ALA A 218 -5.85 6.62 -10.37
N THR A 219 -6.51 6.95 -9.28
CA THR A 219 -7.42 8.10 -9.19
C THR A 219 -6.70 9.36 -8.71
N ARG A 220 -5.55 9.17 -8.02
CA ARG A 220 -4.78 10.24 -7.38
C ARG A 220 -3.31 9.88 -7.29
N VAL A 221 -2.45 10.88 -7.37
CA VAL A 221 -0.99 10.75 -7.28
C VAL A 221 -0.46 11.60 -6.14
N LEU A 222 0.35 10.98 -5.28
CA LEU A 222 1.14 11.64 -4.24
C LEU A 222 2.61 11.63 -4.65
N VAL A 223 3.27 12.77 -4.58
CA VAL A 223 4.71 12.89 -4.85
C VAL A 223 5.45 13.09 -3.53
N LEU A 224 6.27 12.11 -3.16
CA LEU A 224 7.13 12.18 -1.98
C LEU A 224 8.51 12.68 -2.39
N HIS A 225 8.85 13.90 -1.97
CA HIS A 225 10.13 14.54 -2.24
C HIS A 225 10.62 15.27 -0.98
N GLN A 226 11.94 15.34 -0.77
CA GLN A 226 12.56 16.02 0.38
C GLN A 226 11.87 15.72 1.72
N GLN A 227 11.56 14.44 1.98
CA GLN A 227 10.96 13.93 3.22
C GLN A 227 9.48 14.32 3.44
N GLY A 228 8.83 15.03 2.50
CA GLY A 228 7.46 15.52 2.58
C GLY A 228 6.61 15.14 1.37
N ILE A 229 5.29 15.26 1.46
CA ILE A 229 4.40 15.21 0.29
C ILE A 229 4.44 16.58 -0.37
N GLN A 230 5.00 16.63 -1.58
CA GLN A 230 5.14 17.87 -2.36
C GLN A 230 3.95 18.13 -3.27
N HIS A 231 3.42 17.06 -3.88
CA HIS A 231 2.22 17.13 -4.71
C HIS A 231 1.19 16.10 -4.25
N ASP A 232 -0.06 16.49 -4.31
CA ASP A 232 -1.23 15.69 -3.99
C ASP A 232 -2.34 16.08 -4.97
N ILE A 233 -2.48 15.31 -6.07
CA ILE A 233 -3.24 15.71 -7.24
C ILE A 233 -4.05 14.56 -7.83
N SER A 234 -5.15 14.89 -8.51
CA SER A 234 -5.92 13.92 -9.30
C SER A 234 -5.04 13.31 -10.40
N ALA A 235 -5.17 12.00 -10.62
CA ALA A 235 -4.49 11.32 -11.73
C ALA A 235 -5.13 11.62 -13.09
N THR A 236 -6.32 12.23 -13.11
CA THR A 236 -7.05 12.53 -14.35
C THR A 236 -6.26 13.48 -15.24
N GLY A 237 -5.89 13.00 -16.42
CA GLY A 237 -5.15 13.78 -17.40
C GLY A 237 -3.64 13.92 -17.15
N LEU A 238 -3.12 13.25 -16.11
CA LEU A 238 -1.67 13.18 -15.88
C LEU A 238 -1.00 12.29 -16.91
N SER A 239 0.14 12.74 -17.39
CA SER A 239 1.05 11.97 -18.25
C SER A 239 2.26 11.47 -17.47
N VAL A 240 2.86 10.38 -17.96
CA VAL A 240 4.13 9.86 -17.43
C VAL A 240 5.23 10.91 -17.45
N ASN A 241 5.28 11.76 -18.48
CA ASN A 241 6.26 12.82 -18.60
C ASN A 241 6.16 13.84 -17.45
N GLN A 242 4.93 14.18 -17.02
CA GLN A 242 4.74 15.05 -15.86
C GLN A 242 5.21 14.39 -14.57
N CYS A 243 4.91 13.10 -14.38
CA CYS A 243 5.40 12.35 -13.23
C CYS A 243 6.93 12.28 -13.21
N ASN A 244 7.58 12.05 -14.36
CA ASN A 244 9.03 12.04 -14.48
C ASN A 244 9.66 13.42 -14.17
N ALA A 245 9.05 14.52 -14.61
CA ALA A 245 9.53 15.86 -14.30
C ALA A 245 9.63 16.11 -12.79
N TRP A 246 8.66 15.65 -12.00
CA TRP A 246 8.71 15.76 -10.53
C TRP A 246 9.75 14.84 -9.86
N LEU A 247 10.20 13.82 -10.55
CA LEU A 247 11.27 12.94 -10.06
C LEU A 247 12.66 13.50 -10.37
N GLU A 248 12.76 14.47 -11.28
CA GLU A 248 14.01 15.15 -11.67
C GLU A 248 14.26 16.45 -10.87
N GLU A 249 13.25 16.98 -10.17
CA GLU A 249 13.36 18.13 -9.25
C GLU A 249 14.10 17.75 -7.94
#